data_8a2d00c7af10d51ec95157f317691ce1
#
_entry.id   8a2d00c7af10d51ec95157f317691ce1
#
_cell.length_a   1.000
_cell.length_b   1.000
_cell.length_c   1.000
_cell.angle_alpha   90.00
_cell.angle_beta   90.00
_cell.angle_gamma   90.00
#
_symmetry.space_group_name_H-M   'P 1'
#
loop_
_entity.id
_entity.type
_entity.pdbx_description
1 polymer ?
#
loop_
_entity_poly.entity_id
_entity_poly.type
_entity_poly.pdbx_seq_one_letter_code
_entity_poly.pdbx_strand_id
1 'polypeptide(L)'
;MTSPTPIYKLKKEPMRVAGFMSGSGSNLREILKYQKSLKNPSFRIVLIFSDVEDKNVCKGEKIADEYGVPYFCNDIMRFYSSKGLHDKKDMDVRKEYDKNTAELLKKFDIDLIALCGYMSLVTEDIFENFLTINLHPADLSIVENGKRKYAGLQAEGAVLKALLAGETHTRSCIHVVRKDADMGELLARSVPLEFMGDMSKIEDKNALKIISKYHLEVQKRVCEWTMYPKVIELIARGRFQKDKIGVLYFDDKPVPHGADMSEIQGISEHAQEHARVLDMSDIK
;
A
#
# COMPACT_ATOMS: atom_id res chain seq x y z
N MET A 1 22.68 24.85 -1.89
CA MET A 1 21.66 23.89 -1.50
C MET A 1 22.25 22.49 -1.63
N THR A 2 22.11 21.64 -0.64
CA THR A 2 22.62 20.26 -0.75
C THR A 2 21.67 19.46 -1.64
N SER A 3 22.20 18.71 -2.60
CA SER A 3 21.44 17.86 -3.50
C SER A 3 20.57 16.86 -2.71
N PRO A 4 19.34 16.58 -3.17
CA PRO A 4 18.49 15.55 -2.56
C PRO A 4 19.19 14.18 -2.59
N THR A 5 18.86 13.32 -1.63
CA THR A 5 19.43 11.97 -1.52
C THR A 5 18.32 10.94 -1.63
N PRO A 6 18.59 9.76 -2.23
CA PRO A 6 17.59 8.67 -2.30
C PRO A 6 17.01 8.35 -0.93
N ILE A 7 15.68 8.17 -0.86
CA ILE A 7 14.98 7.74 0.38
C ILE A 7 15.40 6.33 0.81
N TYR A 8 15.86 5.52 -0.14
CA TYR A 8 16.51 4.24 0.08
C TYR A 8 17.93 4.30 -0.49
N LYS A 9 18.92 4.05 0.33
CA LYS A 9 20.31 3.87 -0.10
C LYS A 9 20.55 2.40 -0.34
N LEU A 10 20.77 2.05 -1.59
CA LEU A 10 21.06 0.67 -2.00
C LEU A 10 22.25 0.11 -1.21
N LYS A 11 22.00 -0.91 -0.40
CA LYS A 11 23.06 -1.63 0.35
C LYS A 11 23.56 -2.82 -0.45
N LYS A 12 22.64 -3.55 -1.10
CA LYS A 12 22.90 -4.71 -1.96
C LYS A 12 21.82 -4.79 -3.03
N GLU A 13 22.15 -5.24 -4.21
CA GLU A 13 21.19 -5.59 -5.25
C GLU A 13 20.86 -7.09 -5.20
N PRO A 14 19.59 -7.45 -5.36
CA PRO A 14 18.38 -6.60 -5.37
C PRO A 14 17.98 -6.12 -3.97
N MET A 15 17.24 -4.99 -3.87
CA MET A 15 16.60 -4.52 -2.62
C MET A 15 15.70 -5.61 -2.04
N ARG A 16 15.84 -5.88 -0.75
CA ARG A 16 15.13 -6.97 -0.06
C ARG A 16 13.84 -6.48 0.58
N VAL A 17 12.71 -6.98 0.09
CA VAL A 17 11.37 -6.50 0.48
C VAL A 17 10.61 -7.57 1.27
N ALA A 18 10.02 -7.17 2.39
CA ALA A 18 9.01 -7.96 3.08
C ALA A 18 7.60 -7.48 2.69
N GLY A 19 6.75 -8.38 2.24
CA GLY A 19 5.34 -8.11 1.98
C GLY A 19 4.48 -8.45 3.18
N PHE A 20 3.83 -7.45 3.79
CA PHE A 20 2.92 -7.62 4.93
C PHE A 20 1.48 -7.66 4.48
N MET A 21 0.70 -8.62 4.96
CA MET A 21 -0.70 -8.77 4.57
C MET A 21 -1.55 -9.41 5.66
N SER A 22 -2.86 -9.10 5.66
CA SER A 22 -3.82 -9.70 6.58
C SER A 22 -4.95 -10.47 5.86
N GLY A 23 -5.05 -10.37 4.53
CA GLY A 23 -6.20 -10.88 3.78
C GLY A 23 -5.85 -11.61 2.49
N SER A 24 -6.51 -11.26 1.38
CA SER A 24 -6.36 -11.93 0.08
C SER A 24 -4.97 -11.84 -0.54
N GLY A 25 -4.21 -10.78 -0.21
CA GLY A 25 -2.86 -10.55 -0.75
C GLY A 25 -2.83 -10.25 -2.24
N SER A 26 -3.90 -9.70 -2.81
CA SER A 26 -3.98 -9.39 -4.24
C SER A 26 -2.84 -8.46 -4.69
N ASN A 27 -2.56 -7.40 -3.94
CA ASN A 27 -1.45 -6.49 -4.22
C ASN A 27 -0.08 -7.20 -4.16
N LEU A 28 0.13 -8.04 -3.14
CA LEU A 28 1.38 -8.80 -3.01
C LEU A 28 1.58 -9.77 -4.19
N ARG A 29 0.52 -10.42 -4.63
CA ARG A 29 0.55 -11.32 -5.79
C ARG A 29 0.96 -10.59 -7.07
N GLU A 30 0.46 -9.38 -7.28
CA GLU A 30 0.85 -8.56 -8.46
C GLU A 30 2.30 -8.06 -8.35
N ILE A 31 2.79 -7.72 -7.16
CA ILE A 31 4.21 -7.41 -6.95
C ILE A 31 5.09 -8.62 -7.31
N LEU A 32 4.71 -9.82 -6.89
CA LEU A 32 5.45 -11.06 -7.20
C LEU A 32 5.41 -11.40 -8.69
N LYS A 33 4.25 -11.25 -9.37
CA LYS A 33 4.13 -11.42 -10.83
C LYS A 33 5.04 -10.43 -11.57
N TYR A 34 4.99 -9.16 -11.18
CA TYR A 34 5.84 -8.12 -11.77
C TYR A 34 7.31 -8.43 -11.57
N GLN A 35 7.75 -8.77 -10.36
CA GLN A 35 9.12 -9.19 -10.09
C GLN A 35 9.55 -10.35 -11.01
N LYS A 36 8.69 -11.35 -11.20
CA LYS A 36 8.96 -12.52 -12.05
C LYS A 36 9.06 -12.17 -13.53
N SER A 37 8.37 -11.13 -13.99
CA SER A 37 8.41 -10.66 -15.39
C SER A 37 9.71 -9.93 -15.74
N LEU A 38 10.44 -9.43 -14.74
CA LEU A 38 11.68 -8.69 -14.95
C LEU A 38 12.87 -9.65 -15.17
N LYS A 39 13.68 -9.41 -16.20
CA LYS A 39 14.91 -10.16 -16.47
C LYS A 39 15.94 -9.99 -15.33
N ASN A 40 16.08 -8.76 -14.84
CA ASN A 40 16.99 -8.38 -13.76
C ASN A 40 16.20 -7.49 -12.76
N PRO A 41 15.49 -8.09 -11.80
CA PRO A 41 14.70 -7.31 -10.86
C PRO A 41 15.61 -6.53 -9.89
N SER A 42 15.34 -5.22 -9.75
CA SER A 42 16.04 -4.34 -8.78
C SER A 42 15.59 -4.57 -7.33
N PHE A 43 14.51 -5.31 -7.14
CA PHE A 43 14.02 -5.71 -5.82
C PHE A 43 13.61 -7.19 -5.80
N ARG A 44 13.51 -7.77 -4.61
CA ARG A 44 13.03 -9.14 -4.41
C ARG A 44 12.18 -9.23 -3.15
N ILE A 45 10.99 -9.83 -3.26
CA ILE A 45 10.23 -10.25 -2.08
C ILE A 45 10.96 -11.44 -1.46
N VAL A 46 11.46 -11.26 -0.25
CA VAL A 46 12.25 -12.28 0.47
C VAL A 46 11.52 -12.85 1.68
N LEU A 47 10.40 -12.23 2.07
CA LEU A 47 9.55 -12.68 3.16
C LEU A 47 8.11 -12.24 2.90
N ILE A 48 7.16 -13.12 3.17
CA ILE A 48 5.75 -12.79 3.33
C ILE A 48 5.41 -12.91 4.81
N PHE A 49 4.90 -11.83 5.39
CA PHE A 49 4.49 -11.78 6.79
C PHE A 49 2.99 -11.56 6.92
N SER A 50 2.35 -12.29 7.84
CA SER A 50 0.94 -12.09 8.19
C SER A 50 0.72 -11.97 9.68
N ASP A 51 -0.23 -11.11 10.06
CA ASP A 51 -0.78 -10.99 11.42
C ASP A 51 -2.08 -11.80 11.61
N VAL A 52 -2.45 -12.65 10.65
CA VAL A 52 -3.66 -13.48 10.66
C VAL A 52 -3.30 -14.91 10.30
N GLU A 53 -3.58 -15.85 11.21
CA GLU A 53 -3.30 -17.29 11.02
C GLU A 53 -4.41 -18.02 10.26
N ASP A 54 -5.67 -17.53 10.34
CA ASP A 54 -6.79 -18.19 9.66
C ASP A 54 -6.62 -18.20 8.13
N LYS A 55 -6.34 -19.38 7.58
CA LYS A 55 -6.14 -19.61 6.14
C LYS A 55 -7.38 -19.34 5.28
N ASN A 56 -8.57 -19.27 5.87
CA ASN A 56 -9.79 -18.86 5.16
C ASN A 56 -9.79 -17.35 4.94
N VAL A 57 -9.17 -16.58 5.81
CA VAL A 57 -9.03 -15.12 5.76
C VAL A 57 -7.76 -14.73 5.03
N CYS A 58 -6.59 -15.14 5.54
CA CYS A 58 -5.29 -14.79 4.97
C CYS A 58 -4.79 -15.85 3.99
N LYS A 59 -4.44 -15.42 2.78
CA LYS A 59 -3.89 -16.30 1.72
C LYS A 59 -2.36 -16.27 1.63
N GLY A 60 -1.68 -15.70 2.65
CA GLY A 60 -0.23 -15.48 2.66
C GLY A 60 0.58 -16.75 2.47
N GLU A 61 0.28 -17.82 3.21
CA GLU A 61 0.97 -19.11 3.09
C GLU A 61 0.81 -19.71 1.67
N LYS A 62 -0.41 -19.68 1.12
CA LYS A 62 -0.67 -20.16 -0.25
C LYS A 62 0.14 -19.38 -1.28
N ILE A 63 0.24 -18.04 -1.13
CA ILE A 63 1.04 -17.21 -2.03
C ILE A 63 2.52 -17.55 -1.87
N ALA A 64 2.98 -17.73 -0.65
CA ALA A 64 4.36 -18.10 -0.35
C ALA A 64 4.77 -19.41 -1.03
N ASP A 65 3.95 -20.44 -0.91
CA ASP A 65 4.15 -21.73 -1.56
C ASP A 65 4.18 -21.60 -3.09
N GLU A 66 3.24 -20.82 -3.68
CA GLU A 66 3.14 -20.62 -5.13
C GLU A 66 4.37 -19.94 -5.73
N TYR A 67 5.00 -19.04 -4.96
CA TYR A 67 6.14 -18.25 -5.45
C TYR A 67 7.49 -18.68 -4.85
N GLY A 68 7.51 -19.67 -3.96
CA GLY A 68 8.73 -20.15 -3.31
C GLY A 68 9.36 -19.09 -2.39
N VAL A 69 8.54 -18.29 -1.70
CA VAL A 69 8.98 -17.24 -0.77
C VAL A 69 8.78 -17.70 0.66
N PRO A 70 9.73 -17.48 1.59
CA PRO A 70 9.52 -17.73 3.01
C PRO A 70 8.26 -17.05 3.54
N TYR A 71 7.49 -17.78 4.36
CA TYR A 71 6.30 -17.28 5.03
C TYR A 71 6.48 -17.31 6.54
N PHE A 72 6.04 -16.25 7.19
CA PHE A 72 5.95 -16.19 8.64
C PHE A 72 4.62 -15.57 9.07
N CYS A 73 3.96 -16.23 10.01
CA CYS A 73 2.74 -15.71 10.64
C CYS A 73 2.97 -15.52 12.13
N ASN A 74 2.62 -14.34 12.63
CA ASN A 74 2.47 -14.08 14.05
C ASN A 74 1.06 -13.54 14.27
N ASP A 75 0.13 -14.41 14.68
CA ASP A 75 -1.27 -14.02 14.83
C ASP A 75 -1.45 -13.00 15.95
N ILE A 76 -1.92 -11.82 15.57
CA ILE A 76 -2.02 -10.69 16.47
C ILE A 76 -3.08 -10.89 17.54
N MET A 77 -4.22 -11.52 17.21
CA MET A 77 -5.26 -11.78 18.18
C MET A 77 -4.83 -12.81 19.20
N ARG A 78 -4.07 -13.84 18.78
CA ARG A 78 -3.45 -14.80 19.70
C ARG A 78 -2.45 -14.12 20.62
N PHE A 79 -1.64 -13.18 20.09
CA PHE A 79 -0.69 -12.41 20.89
C PHE A 79 -1.41 -11.58 21.95
N TYR A 80 -2.45 -10.81 21.59
CA TYR A 80 -3.25 -10.04 22.53
C TYR A 80 -3.98 -10.93 23.55
N SER A 81 -4.54 -12.05 23.10
CA SER A 81 -5.20 -13.03 24.00
C SER A 81 -4.24 -13.62 25.03
N SER A 82 -2.95 -13.84 24.67
CA SER A 82 -1.94 -14.29 25.63
C SER A 82 -1.62 -13.29 26.74
N LYS A 83 -2.00 -12.02 26.54
CA LYS A 83 -1.95 -10.93 27.54
C LYS A 83 -3.28 -10.70 28.25
N GLY A 84 -4.28 -11.55 28.03
CA GLY A 84 -5.63 -11.41 28.60
C GLY A 84 -6.50 -10.36 27.93
N LEU A 85 -6.15 -9.92 26.71
CA LEU A 85 -6.87 -8.90 25.96
C LEU A 85 -7.68 -9.52 24.81
N HIS A 86 -8.86 -8.95 24.52
CA HIS A 86 -9.80 -9.46 23.51
C HIS A 86 -9.93 -8.53 22.29
N ASP A 87 -9.23 -7.40 22.28
CA ASP A 87 -9.18 -6.48 21.14
C ASP A 87 -7.75 -5.93 20.94
N LYS A 88 -7.52 -5.19 19.84
CA LYS A 88 -6.20 -4.66 19.44
C LYS A 88 -5.97 -3.20 19.84
N LYS A 89 -6.65 -2.69 20.87
CA LYS A 89 -6.60 -1.27 21.22
C LYS A 89 -5.43 -0.89 22.09
N ASP A 90 -4.90 -1.83 22.88
CA ASP A 90 -3.77 -1.57 23.75
C ASP A 90 -2.49 -1.37 22.92
N MET A 91 -2.01 -0.13 22.91
CA MET A 91 -0.86 0.27 22.11
C MET A 91 0.50 -0.15 22.71
N ASP A 92 0.57 -0.41 24.01
CA ASP A 92 1.79 -0.92 24.64
C ASP A 92 2.01 -2.39 24.27
N VAL A 93 0.92 -3.16 24.25
CA VAL A 93 0.94 -4.54 23.73
C VAL A 93 1.24 -4.55 22.23
N ARG A 94 0.75 -3.54 21.49
CA ARG A 94 1.10 -3.38 20.07
C ARG A 94 2.59 -3.16 19.87
N LYS A 95 3.23 -2.30 20.64
CA LYS A 95 4.68 -2.07 20.58
C LYS A 95 5.47 -3.34 20.87
N GLU A 96 5.05 -4.09 21.90
CA GLU A 96 5.69 -5.39 22.19
C GLU A 96 5.58 -6.36 21.02
N TYR A 97 4.40 -6.45 20.39
CA TYR A 97 4.17 -7.26 19.19
C TYR A 97 5.08 -6.84 18.03
N ASP A 98 5.12 -5.55 17.73
CA ASP A 98 5.92 -5.02 16.63
C ASP A 98 7.43 -5.13 16.90
N LYS A 99 7.87 -4.99 18.16
CA LYS A 99 9.26 -5.25 18.56
C LYS A 99 9.67 -6.69 18.28
N ASN A 100 8.81 -7.66 18.62
CA ASN A 100 9.07 -9.07 18.32
C ASN A 100 9.11 -9.32 16.81
N THR A 101 8.24 -8.66 16.06
CA THR A 101 8.23 -8.72 14.59
C THR A 101 9.49 -8.10 14.00
N ALA A 102 9.94 -6.95 14.49
CA ALA A 102 11.18 -6.30 14.05
C ALA A 102 12.42 -7.19 14.27
N GLU A 103 12.51 -7.88 15.42
CA GLU A 103 13.61 -8.84 15.68
C GLU A 103 13.59 -10.02 14.70
N LEU A 104 12.42 -10.50 14.31
CA LEU A 104 12.31 -11.51 13.25
C LEU A 104 12.81 -10.96 11.91
N LEU A 105 12.40 -9.76 11.52
CA LEU A 105 12.76 -9.15 10.24
C LEU A 105 14.27 -8.94 10.08
N LYS A 106 14.99 -8.64 11.16
CA LYS A 106 16.45 -8.51 11.15
C LYS A 106 17.14 -9.76 10.62
N LYS A 107 16.57 -10.96 10.83
CA LYS A 107 17.13 -12.24 10.36
C LYS A 107 17.05 -12.38 8.84
N PHE A 108 16.17 -11.61 8.19
CA PHE A 108 15.95 -11.63 6.75
C PHE A 108 16.65 -10.49 6.01
N ASP A 109 17.40 -9.61 6.69
CA ASP A 109 18.10 -8.47 6.10
C ASP A 109 17.15 -7.62 5.22
N ILE A 110 16.01 -7.22 5.79
CA ILE A 110 14.96 -6.49 5.08
C ILE A 110 15.37 -5.03 4.90
N ASP A 111 15.22 -4.51 3.69
CA ASP A 111 15.44 -3.11 3.33
C ASP A 111 14.15 -2.29 3.32
N LEU A 112 13.04 -2.91 2.88
CA LEU A 112 11.74 -2.25 2.73
C LEU A 112 10.61 -3.19 3.17
N ILE A 113 9.64 -2.63 3.86
CA ILE A 113 8.36 -3.29 4.16
C ILE A 113 7.28 -2.68 3.28
N ALA A 114 6.59 -3.51 2.50
CA ALA A 114 5.42 -3.15 1.71
C ALA A 114 4.15 -3.65 2.40
N LEU A 115 3.29 -2.74 2.88
CA LEU A 115 2.00 -3.08 3.46
C LEU A 115 0.99 -3.37 2.33
N CYS A 116 0.70 -4.64 2.09
CA CYS A 116 -0.15 -5.13 1.00
C CYS A 116 -1.53 -5.55 1.52
N GLY A 117 -2.27 -4.59 2.09
CA GLY A 117 -3.51 -4.87 2.79
C GLY A 117 -3.27 -5.45 4.19
N TYR A 118 -2.27 -4.93 4.89
CA TYR A 118 -2.01 -5.19 6.29
C TYR A 118 -2.94 -4.32 7.14
N MET A 119 -3.85 -4.97 7.88
CA MET A 119 -4.97 -4.29 8.55
C MET A 119 -4.66 -3.83 9.96
N SER A 120 -3.46 -4.08 10.44
CA SER A 120 -3.02 -3.65 11.76
C SER A 120 -2.13 -2.40 11.66
N LEU A 121 -2.23 -1.50 12.62
CA LEU A 121 -1.29 -0.38 12.72
C LEU A 121 0.12 -0.93 12.95
N VAL A 122 1.13 -0.23 12.48
CA VAL A 122 2.53 -0.49 12.80
C VAL A 122 3.07 0.64 13.68
N THR A 123 3.94 0.29 14.62
CA THR A 123 4.52 1.24 15.57
C THR A 123 5.92 1.67 15.16
N GLU A 124 6.52 2.56 15.95
CA GLU A 124 7.90 3.04 15.75
C GLU A 124 8.93 1.91 15.66
N ASP A 125 8.72 0.78 16.34
CA ASP A 125 9.60 -0.38 16.24
C ASP A 125 9.71 -0.94 14.82
N ILE A 126 8.71 -0.70 13.98
CA ILE A 126 8.72 -1.06 12.55
C ILE A 126 9.19 0.11 11.70
N PHE A 127 8.44 1.25 11.70
CA PHE A 127 8.66 2.29 10.68
C PHE A 127 9.89 3.18 10.91
N GLU A 128 10.52 3.14 12.09
CA GLU A 128 11.81 3.80 12.32
C GLU A 128 13.01 2.91 11.98
N ASN A 129 12.83 1.57 12.06
CA ASN A 129 13.89 0.62 11.75
C ASN A 129 13.91 0.17 10.29
N PHE A 130 12.76 0.23 9.59
CA PHE A 130 12.62 -0.20 8.20
C PHE A 130 11.90 0.86 7.39
N LEU A 131 12.37 1.14 6.17
CA LEU A 131 11.58 1.92 5.23
C LEU A 131 10.27 1.16 4.98
N THR A 132 9.17 1.69 5.49
CA THR A 132 7.85 1.07 5.39
C THR A 132 6.95 1.93 4.52
N ILE A 133 6.32 1.33 3.52
CA ILE A 133 5.37 1.98 2.62
C ILE A 133 4.00 1.34 2.71
N ASN A 134 2.97 2.16 2.58
CA ASN A 134 1.58 1.71 2.54
C ASN A 134 0.89 2.20 1.28
N LEU A 135 -0.04 1.40 0.79
CA LEU A 135 -0.96 1.76 -0.27
C LEU A 135 -2.33 2.11 0.32
N HIS A 136 -2.82 3.31 0.02
CA HIS A 136 -4.10 3.83 0.49
C HIS A 136 -5.01 4.12 -0.71
N PRO A 137 -6.26 3.61 -0.74
CA PRO A 137 -7.14 3.72 -1.91
C PRO A 137 -7.94 5.03 -1.94
N ALA A 138 -7.27 6.15 -1.71
CA ALA A 138 -7.83 7.49 -1.90
C ALA A 138 -6.74 8.49 -2.26
N ASP A 139 -7.14 9.65 -2.82
CA ASP A 139 -6.21 10.74 -3.13
C ASP A 139 -5.80 11.49 -1.87
N LEU A 140 -4.64 11.14 -1.33
CA LEU A 140 -4.06 11.77 -0.14
C LEU A 140 -3.47 13.17 -0.43
N SER A 141 -3.46 13.63 -1.69
CA SER A 141 -3.06 15.00 -2.02
C SER A 141 -4.16 16.03 -1.77
N ILE A 142 -5.40 15.57 -1.61
CA ILE A 142 -6.55 16.44 -1.30
C ILE A 142 -6.50 16.82 0.17
N VAL A 143 -6.37 18.13 0.42
CA VAL A 143 -6.27 18.71 1.76
C VAL A 143 -7.50 19.56 2.08
N GLU A 144 -8.07 19.34 3.25
CA GLU A 144 -9.18 20.11 3.79
C GLU A 144 -8.84 20.55 5.22
N ASN A 145 -8.96 21.84 5.52
CA ASN A 145 -8.62 22.41 6.84
C ASN A 145 -7.18 22.04 7.32
N GLY A 146 -6.21 22.02 6.41
CA GLY A 146 -4.80 21.72 6.70
C GLY A 146 -4.49 20.24 6.95
N LYS A 147 -5.46 19.33 6.75
CA LYS A 147 -5.28 17.88 6.90
C LYS A 147 -5.67 17.13 5.61
N ARG A 148 -5.04 15.99 5.37
CA ARG A 148 -5.43 15.11 4.26
C ARG A 148 -6.86 14.62 4.48
N LYS A 149 -7.77 14.94 3.54
CA LYS A 149 -9.22 14.72 3.64
C LYS A 149 -9.59 13.26 3.84
N TYR A 150 -8.79 12.35 3.26
CA TYR A 150 -9.07 10.91 3.22
C TYR A 150 -8.10 10.06 4.05
N ALA A 151 -7.22 10.65 4.85
CA ALA A 151 -6.31 9.93 5.73
C ALA A 151 -7.06 9.23 6.88
N GLY A 152 -6.51 8.10 7.36
CA GLY A 152 -7.03 7.34 8.51
C GLY A 152 -8.33 6.57 8.24
N LEU A 153 -8.77 6.46 7.00
CA LEU A 153 -9.98 5.76 6.61
C LEU A 153 -9.67 4.33 6.13
N GLN A 154 -10.56 3.40 6.43
CA GLN A 154 -10.52 2.09 5.77
C GLN A 154 -10.91 2.24 4.28
N ALA A 155 -10.42 1.33 3.44
CA ALA A 155 -10.53 1.39 1.99
C ALA A 155 -11.94 1.71 1.46
N GLU A 156 -12.94 0.93 1.88
CA GLU A 156 -14.34 1.15 1.46
C GLU A 156 -14.89 2.49 1.94
N GLY A 157 -14.55 2.88 3.18
CA GLY A 157 -14.94 4.16 3.76
C GLY A 157 -14.30 5.35 3.05
N ALA A 158 -13.08 5.22 2.55
CA ALA A 158 -12.39 6.29 1.80
C ALA A 158 -13.07 6.55 0.46
N VAL A 159 -13.39 5.51 -0.30
CA VAL A 159 -14.12 5.63 -1.59
C VAL A 159 -15.53 6.18 -1.37
N LEU A 160 -16.27 5.67 -0.38
CA LEU A 160 -17.61 6.17 -0.06
C LEU A 160 -17.57 7.66 0.34
N LYS A 161 -16.59 8.07 1.13
CA LYS A 161 -16.44 9.48 1.51
C LYS A 161 -16.10 10.37 0.32
N ALA A 162 -15.29 9.89 -0.64
CA ALA A 162 -15.02 10.63 -1.89
C ALA A 162 -16.29 10.80 -2.72
N LEU A 163 -17.10 9.74 -2.89
CA LEU A 163 -18.40 9.78 -3.54
C LEU A 163 -19.34 10.82 -2.90
N LEU A 164 -19.49 10.75 -1.58
CA LEU A 164 -20.38 11.68 -0.83
C LEU A 164 -19.86 13.12 -0.84
N ALA A 165 -18.56 13.33 -1.06
CA ALA A 165 -17.97 14.67 -1.19
C ALA A 165 -18.13 15.26 -2.60
N GLY A 166 -18.70 14.51 -3.55
CA GLY A 166 -18.89 14.96 -4.93
C GLY A 166 -17.60 14.96 -5.76
N GLU A 167 -16.60 14.17 -5.36
CA GLU A 167 -15.42 14.00 -6.19
C GLU A 167 -15.80 13.31 -7.51
N THR A 168 -15.16 13.69 -8.60
CA THR A 168 -15.46 13.10 -9.94
C THR A 168 -14.66 11.83 -10.19
N HIS A 169 -13.58 11.62 -9.46
CA HIS A 169 -12.68 10.48 -9.59
C HIS A 169 -12.02 10.15 -8.25
N THR A 170 -11.45 8.97 -8.17
CA THR A 170 -10.53 8.57 -7.09
C THR A 170 -9.13 8.31 -7.64
N ARG A 171 -8.15 8.22 -6.72
CA ARG A 171 -6.79 7.72 -6.98
C ARG A 171 -6.39 6.83 -5.82
N SER A 172 -5.51 5.88 -6.05
CA SER A 172 -4.76 5.23 -4.98
C SER A 172 -3.43 5.95 -4.77
N CYS A 173 -2.95 5.96 -3.53
CA CYS A 173 -1.72 6.62 -3.15
C CYS A 173 -0.76 5.66 -2.46
N ILE A 174 0.54 5.82 -2.72
CA ILE A 174 1.60 5.16 -1.94
C ILE A 174 2.32 6.22 -1.12
N HIS A 175 2.45 5.99 0.16
CA HIS A 175 3.12 6.89 1.08
C HIS A 175 4.07 6.12 2.01
N VAL A 176 5.05 6.81 2.58
CA VAL A 176 5.89 6.29 3.65
C VAL A 176 5.06 6.23 4.93
N VAL A 177 5.17 5.15 5.68
CA VAL A 177 4.47 5.01 6.97
C VAL A 177 5.20 5.80 8.03
N ARG A 178 4.45 6.55 8.84
CA ARG A 178 4.89 7.35 9.97
C ARG A 178 3.93 7.16 11.14
N LYS A 179 4.20 7.86 12.24
CA LYS A 179 3.40 7.80 13.48
C LYS A 179 1.91 8.07 13.23
N ASP A 180 1.62 9.11 12.46
CA ASP A 180 0.24 9.47 12.15
C ASP A 180 -0.23 8.74 10.88
N ALA A 181 -1.39 8.06 10.97
CA ALA A 181 -1.92 7.24 9.90
C ALA A 181 -2.07 8.04 8.59
N ASP A 182 -1.52 7.51 7.50
CA ASP A 182 -1.55 8.04 6.13
C ASP A 182 -0.97 9.48 5.98
N MET A 183 -0.22 9.98 6.96
CA MET A 183 0.33 11.34 6.96
C MET A 183 1.80 11.42 6.54
N GLY A 184 2.47 10.30 6.32
CA GLY A 184 3.87 10.28 5.86
C GLY A 184 4.05 10.84 4.44
N GLU A 185 5.29 10.88 3.96
CA GLU A 185 5.65 11.42 2.65
C GLU A 185 4.86 10.71 1.54
N LEU A 186 4.12 11.47 0.75
CA LEU A 186 3.34 10.96 -0.38
C LEU A 186 4.28 10.68 -1.55
N LEU A 187 4.57 9.41 -1.81
CA LEU A 187 5.51 9.01 -2.87
C LEU A 187 4.88 9.09 -4.26
N ALA A 188 3.70 8.48 -4.42
CA ALA A 188 3.07 8.34 -5.73
C ALA A 188 1.56 8.38 -5.65
N ARG A 189 0.94 8.85 -6.73
CA ARG A 189 -0.51 8.80 -7.00
C ARG A 189 -0.75 8.03 -8.29
N SER A 190 -1.75 7.16 -8.28
CA SER A 190 -2.13 6.38 -9.46
C SER A 190 -2.73 7.26 -10.58
N VAL A 191 -3.01 6.65 -11.72
CA VAL A 191 -3.95 7.22 -12.70
C VAL A 191 -5.28 7.54 -12.00
N PRO A 192 -5.99 8.62 -12.41
CA PRO A 192 -7.32 8.87 -11.91
C PRO A 192 -8.29 7.79 -12.42
N LEU A 193 -9.20 7.36 -11.55
CA LEU A 193 -10.30 6.48 -11.90
C LEU A 193 -11.61 7.22 -11.69
N GLU A 194 -12.31 7.52 -12.78
CA GLU A 194 -13.57 8.20 -12.75
C GLU A 194 -14.67 7.34 -12.12
N PHE A 195 -15.59 7.97 -11.40
CA PHE A 195 -16.81 7.29 -10.97
C PHE A 195 -17.74 7.05 -12.17
N MET A 196 -18.36 5.89 -12.22
CA MET A 196 -19.29 5.53 -13.29
C MET A 196 -20.65 6.23 -13.13
N GLY A 197 -20.95 7.19 -13.99
CA GLY A 197 -22.22 7.90 -14.02
C GLY A 197 -22.30 9.08 -13.04
N ASP A 198 -23.48 9.73 -13.03
CA ASP A 198 -23.75 10.89 -12.17
C ASP A 198 -24.20 10.43 -10.78
N MET A 199 -23.25 10.37 -9.86
CA MET A 199 -23.46 9.92 -8.48
C MET A 199 -24.30 10.90 -7.65
N SER A 200 -24.40 12.18 -8.07
CA SER A 200 -25.16 13.21 -7.35
C SER A 200 -26.67 12.93 -7.29
N LYS A 201 -27.16 12.05 -8.17
CA LYS A 201 -28.56 11.65 -8.26
C LYS A 201 -28.94 10.44 -7.43
N ILE A 202 -27.95 9.82 -6.75
CA ILE A 202 -28.19 8.61 -5.96
C ILE A 202 -28.41 9.00 -4.51
N GLU A 203 -29.68 8.97 -4.08
CA GLU A 203 -30.06 9.25 -2.69
C GLU A 203 -30.00 8.02 -1.77
N ASP A 204 -30.08 6.81 -2.35
CA ASP A 204 -30.03 5.55 -1.59
C ASP A 204 -28.62 5.25 -1.08
N LYS A 205 -28.46 5.30 0.24
CA LYS A 205 -27.20 5.00 0.93
C LYS A 205 -26.71 3.56 0.72
N ASN A 206 -27.59 2.60 0.51
CA ASN A 206 -27.20 1.21 0.24
C ASN A 206 -26.65 1.09 -1.18
N ALA A 207 -27.28 1.76 -2.16
CA ALA A 207 -26.77 1.84 -3.51
C ALA A 207 -25.36 2.47 -3.53
N LEU A 208 -25.14 3.57 -2.80
CA LEU A 208 -23.81 4.21 -2.69
C LEU A 208 -22.76 3.27 -2.10
N LYS A 209 -23.10 2.45 -1.10
CA LYS A 209 -22.18 1.44 -0.54
C LYS A 209 -21.82 0.36 -1.56
N ILE A 210 -22.81 -0.14 -2.32
CA ILE A 210 -22.57 -1.15 -3.36
C ILE A 210 -21.65 -0.57 -4.44
N ILE A 211 -21.92 0.65 -4.88
CA ILE A 211 -21.13 1.35 -5.89
C ILE A 211 -19.70 1.57 -5.38
N SER A 212 -19.52 2.05 -4.14
CA SER A 212 -18.20 2.28 -3.58
C SER A 212 -17.38 0.99 -3.46
N LYS A 213 -18.02 -0.12 -3.09
CA LYS A 213 -17.37 -1.44 -3.03
C LYS A 213 -16.95 -1.91 -4.43
N TYR A 214 -17.81 -1.76 -5.42
CA TYR A 214 -17.49 -2.09 -6.81
C TYR A 214 -16.35 -1.22 -7.34
N HIS A 215 -16.46 0.10 -7.16
CA HIS A 215 -15.42 1.04 -7.57
C HIS A 215 -14.05 0.70 -6.94
N LEU A 216 -14.04 0.30 -5.66
CA LEU A 216 -12.82 -0.14 -4.98
C LEU A 216 -12.19 -1.37 -5.64
N GLU A 217 -12.99 -2.35 -6.08
CA GLU A 217 -12.45 -3.52 -6.79
C GLU A 217 -11.87 -3.15 -8.16
N VAL A 218 -12.52 -2.23 -8.89
CA VAL A 218 -11.97 -1.66 -10.13
C VAL A 218 -10.68 -0.89 -9.85
N GLN A 219 -10.68 -0.06 -8.81
CA GLN A 219 -9.51 0.74 -8.40
C GLN A 219 -8.30 -0.13 -8.04
N LYS A 220 -8.50 -1.24 -7.36
CA LYS A 220 -7.41 -2.20 -7.11
C LYS A 220 -6.76 -2.66 -8.43
N ARG A 221 -7.56 -3.08 -9.40
CA ARG A 221 -7.05 -3.62 -10.67
C ARG A 221 -6.38 -2.54 -11.52
N VAL A 222 -7.04 -1.40 -11.70
CA VAL A 222 -6.58 -0.32 -12.59
C VAL A 222 -5.45 0.51 -11.96
N CYS A 223 -5.57 0.84 -10.68
CA CYS A 223 -4.67 1.78 -10.01
C CYS A 223 -3.57 1.08 -9.21
N GLU A 224 -3.95 0.11 -8.34
CA GLU A 224 -3.02 -0.43 -7.35
C GLU A 224 -2.08 -1.47 -7.95
N TRP A 225 -2.62 -2.43 -8.72
CA TRP A 225 -1.84 -3.54 -9.27
C TRP A 225 -0.81 -3.10 -10.29
N THR A 226 -1.05 -1.98 -10.95
CA THR A 226 -0.09 -1.39 -11.90
C THR A 226 0.94 -0.51 -11.18
N MET A 227 0.52 0.28 -10.21
CA MET A 227 1.35 1.27 -9.56
C MET A 227 2.28 0.66 -8.48
N TYR A 228 1.77 -0.23 -7.60
CA TYR A 228 2.52 -0.66 -6.43
C TYR A 228 3.83 -1.37 -6.78
N PRO A 229 3.83 -2.38 -7.68
CA PRO A 229 5.07 -3.02 -8.11
C PRO A 229 6.08 -2.04 -8.69
N LYS A 230 5.59 -1.09 -9.51
CA LYS A 230 6.43 -0.09 -10.18
C LYS A 230 7.05 0.88 -9.19
N VAL A 231 6.31 1.34 -8.20
CA VAL A 231 6.84 2.24 -7.17
C VAL A 231 7.94 1.55 -6.34
N ILE A 232 7.80 0.27 -5.99
CA ILE A 232 8.86 -0.49 -5.32
C ILE A 232 10.12 -0.55 -6.19
N GLU A 233 9.99 -0.82 -7.49
CA GLU A 233 11.11 -0.79 -8.44
C GLU A 233 11.79 0.59 -8.48
N LEU A 234 11.01 1.67 -8.56
CA LEU A 234 11.51 3.04 -8.62
C LEU A 234 12.23 3.44 -7.32
N ILE A 235 11.75 2.98 -6.15
CA ILE A 235 12.46 3.14 -4.87
C ILE A 235 13.80 2.42 -4.91
N ALA A 236 13.80 1.15 -5.34
CA ALA A 236 15.03 0.35 -5.43
C ALA A 236 16.07 0.97 -6.37
N ARG A 237 15.63 1.66 -7.41
CA ARG A 237 16.49 2.40 -8.37
C ARG A 237 16.89 3.80 -7.88
N GLY A 238 16.52 4.21 -6.65
CA GLY A 238 16.87 5.50 -6.06
C GLY A 238 16.20 6.72 -6.71
N ARG A 239 15.11 6.53 -7.47
CA ARG A 239 14.42 7.62 -8.18
C ARG A 239 13.61 8.52 -7.26
N PHE A 240 13.20 8.04 -6.08
CA PHE A 240 12.63 8.88 -5.02
C PHE A 240 13.74 9.38 -4.10
N GLN A 241 13.80 10.67 -3.92
CA GLN A 241 14.84 11.36 -3.18
C GLN A 241 14.21 12.36 -2.19
N LYS A 242 14.96 12.73 -1.17
CA LYS A 242 14.53 13.72 -0.17
C LYS A 242 15.67 14.67 0.15
N ASP A 243 15.38 15.95 0.27
CA ASP A 243 16.35 16.93 0.73
C ASP A 243 16.38 17.04 2.26
N LYS A 244 17.29 17.89 2.78
CA LYS A 244 17.49 18.07 4.23
C LYS A 244 16.30 18.74 4.93
N ILE A 245 15.46 19.47 4.20
CA ILE A 245 14.26 20.13 4.75
C ILE A 245 12.99 19.29 4.58
N GLY A 246 13.14 18.06 4.01
CA GLY A 246 12.06 17.11 3.92
C GLY A 246 11.25 17.14 2.63
N VAL A 247 11.62 17.96 1.66
CA VAL A 247 10.94 17.97 0.35
C VAL A 247 11.26 16.69 -0.39
N LEU A 248 10.22 16.05 -0.93
CA LEU A 248 10.33 14.85 -1.76
C LEU A 248 10.59 15.24 -3.21
N TYR A 249 11.49 14.50 -3.86
CA TYR A 249 11.82 14.61 -5.28
C TYR A 249 11.59 13.26 -5.97
N PHE A 250 11.21 13.34 -7.23
CA PHE A 250 11.19 12.21 -8.15
C PHE A 250 11.94 12.62 -9.42
N ASP A 251 12.99 11.85 -9.78
CA ASP A 251 13.90 12.20 -10.87
C ASP A 251 14.40 13.66 -10.81
N ASP A 252 14.92 14.05 -9.65
CA ASP A 252 15.45 15.39 -9.36
C ASP A 252 14.41 16.52 -9.43
N LYS A 253 13.14 16.24 -9.64
CA LYS A 253 12.04 17.21 -9.63
C LYS A 253 11.27 17.14 -8.32
N PRO A 254 10.95 18.29 -7.67
CA PRO A 254 10.16 18.30 -6.45
C PRO A 254 8.73 17.81 -6.72
N VAL A 255 8.24 16.89 -5.88
CA VAL A 255 6.90 16.30 -5.97
C VAL A 255 6.16 16.40 -4.62
N PRO A 256 5.76 17.63 -4.22
CA PRO A 256 5.14 17.86 -2.91
C PRO A 256 3.81 17.11 -2.70
N HIS A 257 3.16 16.73 -3.79
CA HIS A 257 1.90 15.97 -3.81
C HIS A 257 2.10 14.52 -4.28
N GLY A 258 3.32 14.00 -4.24
CA GLY A 258 3.68 12.71 -4.82
C GLY A 258 3.80 12.72 -6.35
N ALA A 259 4.59 11.81 -6.88
CA ALA A 259 4.74 11.64 -8.33
C ALA A 259 3.41 11.16 -8.95
N ASP A 260 2.99 11.78 -10.05
CA ASP A 260 1.82 11.32 -10.82
C ASP A 260 2.22 10.16 -11.72
N MET A 261 1.73 8.97 -11.41
CA MET A 261 2.09 7.76 -12.15
C MET A 261 1.43 7.70 -13.54
N SER A 262 0.46 8.54 -13.85
CA SER A 262 -0.08 8.65 -15.21
C SER A 262 0.95 9.19 -16.22
N GLU A 263 1.96 9.91 -15.73
CA GLU A 263 3.07 10.43 -16.55
C GLU A 263 4.20 9.41 -16.76
N ILE A 264 4.14 8.24 -16.11
CA ILE A 264 5.17 7.21 -16.21
C ILE A 264 4.81 6.24 -17.32
N GLN A 265 5.75 6.08 -18.27
CA GLN A 265 5.59 5.19 -19.42
C GLN A 265 5.23 3.75 -19.00
N GLY A 266 4.23 3.17 -19.66
CA GLY A 266 3.73 1.82 -19.45
C GLY A 266 2.67 1.70 -18.34
N ILE A 267 2.53 2.66 -17.42
CA ILE A 267 1.51 2.58 -16.36
C ILE A 267 0.14 2.87 -16.92
N SER A 268 -0.03 3.93 -17.69
CA SER A 268 -1.33 4.28 -18.31
C SER A 268 -1.83 3.22 -19.27
N GLU A 269 -0.94 2.61 -20.06
CA GLU A 269 -1.27 1.53 -20.98
C GLU A 269 -1.74 0.27 -20.25
N HIS A 270 -1.03 -0.15 -19.21
CA HIS A 270 -1.41 -1.27 -18.34
C HIS A 270 -2.72 -1.02 -17.61
N ALA A 271 -2.94 0.20 -17.09
CA ALA A 271 -4.18 0.58 -16.43
C ALA A 271 -5.38 0.48 -17.40
N GLN A 272 -5.21 0.89 -18.66
CA GLN A 272 -6.26 0.76 -19.69
C GLN A 272 -6.53 -0.71 -20.07
N GLU A 273 -5.50 -1.55 -20.09
CA GLU A 273 -5.64 -2.98 -20.35
C GLU A 273 -6.44 -3.68 -19.25
N HIS A 274 -6.13 -3.39 -18.00
CA HIS A 274 -6.89 -3.89 -16.84
C HIS A 274 -8.33 -3.35 -16.80
N ALA A 275 -8.57 -2.11 -17.23
CA ALA A 275 -9.92 -1.54 -17.30
C ALA A 275 -10.79 -2.23 -18.36
N ARG A 276 -10.21 -2.69 -19.49
CA ARG A 276 -10.94 -3.39 -20.57
C ARG A 276 -11.39 -4.80 -20.20
N VAL A 277 -10.73 -5.43 -19.24
CA VAL A 277 -11.04 -6.82 -18.79
C VAL A 277 -12.19 -6.86 -17.78
N LEU A 278 -12.67 -5.69 -17.32
CA LEU A 278 -13.80 -5.61 -16.37
C LEU A 278 -15.12 -5.75 -17.13
N ASP A 279 -15.55 -7.01 -17.29
CA ASP A 279 -16.93 -7.31 -17.69
C ASP A 279 -17.84 -7.25 -16.44
N MET A 280 -19.07 -6.73 -16.64
CA MET A 280 -20.09 -6.63 -15.59
C MET A 280 -20.49 -8.00 -14.99
N SER A 281 -20.06 -9.10 -15.59
CA SER A 281 -20.27 -10.47 -15.08
C SER A 281 -19.45 -10.82 -13.83
N ASP A 282 -18.43 -10.04 -13.50
CA ASP A 282 -17.57 -10.23 -12.29
C ASP A 282 -18.21 -9.70 -11.00
N ILE A 283 -19.41 -9.11 -11.09
CA ILE A 283 -20.18 -8.62 -9.95
C ILE A 283 -21.07 -9.76 -9.43
N LYS A 284 -20.53 -10.55 -8.53
CA LYS A 284 -21.31 -11.53 -7.74
C LYS A 284 -21.31 -11.15 -6.27
#